data_1d1a30055e81fd3e67009e2eab7a9ab1
#
_entry.id   1d1a30055e81fd3e67009e2eab7a9ab1
#
_cell.length_a   1.000
_cell.length_b   1.000
_cell.length_c   1.000
_cell.angle_alpha   90.00
_cell.angle_beta   90.00
_cell.angle_gamma   90.00
#
_symmetry.space_group_name_H-M   'P 1'
#
loop_
_entity.id
_entity.type
_entity.pdbx_description
1 polymer ?
#
loop_
_entity_poly.entity_id
_entity_poly.type
_entity_poly.pdbx_seq_one_letter_code
_entity_poly.pdbx_strand_id
1 'polypeptide(L)'
;MTIPDDVEHTFRRQLAALDVGPRILIAFSGGLDSSVLVDLFDRRRRRGGPEIELVHVDHGLRPDSGVDARFCEETARRRGVALEVIALDFDAERVGQHRARQRRLAAIAEYARSRGIDDVATAHHGDDRIESFLLNLERGTGLDGLAPMGPDAAFPIPGVGLRLLRPLVGLLRHQLESYAEDRDISWTEDPTNETDAYARNRIRHHLVPALADSSGDRRQILETIDRLEDERRAADTHCDALADEARRPSPGIRTRVFDRRRLQKAPRATVIRLIQRLQPTLDAASLDDIYSAIIAEPSSAPTHLTLSGCVVTTVRNRVAICPAEERGGRDVLQQSVQPIDIAPFPAGQAPYFGSQLVWGTDTSGDGPSCHSLETRWSADFEACELRRPLYVAGFTAGCRLLRRNENGSPFHQKLTKLFSEYRIDADIRWRWPCLYDGDDRLVWAAGLPRGAAANRSGADGQVWSLQVRPSDELTEMIQY
;
A
#
# COMPACT_ATOMS: atom_id res chain seq x y z
N MET A 1 -19.74 -37.41 -15.75
CA MET A 1 -18.88 -37.03 -14.62
C MET A 1 -19.79 -37.01 -13.42
N THR A 2 -19.46 -37.73 -12.35
CA THR A 2 -20.25 -37.70 -11.12
C THR A 2 -20.03 -36.38 -10.38
N ILE A 3 -20.97 -36.00 -9.49
CA ILE A 3 -20.82 -34.73 -8.72
C ILE A 3 -19.50 -34.71 -7.93
N PRO A 4 -19.04 -35.80 -7.27
CA PRO A 4 -17.73 -35.83 -6.60
C PRO A 4 -16.56 -35.56 -7.54
N ASP A 5 -16.60 -36.08 -8.76
CA ASP A 5 -15.55 -35.85 -9.76
C ASP A 5 -15.50 -34.39 -10.19
N ASP A 6 -16.66 -33.74 -10.30
CA ASP A 6 -16.77 -32.32 -10.66
C ASP A 6 -16.22 -31.42 -9.54
N VAL A 7 -16.52 -31.74 -8.27
CA VAL A 7 -16.01 -31.02 -7.10
C VAL A 7 -14.48 -31.13 -7.02
N GLU A 8 -13.92 -32.36 -7.10
CA GLU A 8 -12.47 -32.58 -7.08
C GLU A 8 -11.78 -31.91 -8.28
N HIS A 9 -12.40 -31.92 -9.47
CA HIS A 9 -11.87 -31.27 -10.67
C HIS A 9 -11.83 -29.75 -10.50
N THR A 10 -12.94 -29.17 -10.06
CA THR A 10 -13.04 -27.73 -9.83
C THR A 10 -12.05 -27.26 -8.77
N PHE A 11 -11.96 -27.98 -7.63
CA PHE A 11 -10.98 -27.71 -6.58
C PHE A 11 -9.54 -27.75 -7.11
N ARG A 12 -9.18 -28.78 -7.88
CA ARG A 12 -7.82 -28.90 -8.46
C ARG A 12 -7.49 -27.77 -9.41
N ARG A 13 -8.44 -27.36 -10.24
CA ARG A 13 -8.29 -26.25 -11.18
C ARG A 13 -8.07 -24.93 -10.41
N GLN A 14 -8.88 -24.68 -9.38
CA GLN A 14 -8.73 -23.50 -8.52
C GLN A 14 -7.37 -23.50 -7.82
N LEU A 15 -6.98 -24.62 -7.25
CA LEU A 15 -5.71 -24.74 -6.52
C LEU A 15 -4.49 -24.52 -7.43
N ALA A 16 -4.55 -25.03 -8.68
CA ALA A 16 -3.49 -24.82 -9.67
C ALA A 16 -3.36 -23.35 -10.08
N ALA A 17 -4.47 -22.60 -10.12
CA ALA A 17 -4.45 -21.16 -10.42
C ALA A 17 -3.93 -20.31 -9.25
N LEU A 18 -3.96 -20.83 -8.04
CA LEU A 18 -3.57 -20.10 -6.81
C LEU A 18 -2.07 -20.14 -6.54
N ASP A 19 -1.29 -20.95 -7.24
CA ASP A 19 0.16 -21.13 -6.99
C ASP A 19 0.45 -21.31 -5.49
N VAL A 20 -0.08 -22.37 -4.93
CA VAL A 20 -0.09 -22.62 -3.47
C VAL A 20 1.30 -23.05 -3.01
N GLY A 21 1.74 -22.50 -1.90
CA GLY A 21 3.00 -22.87 -1.25
C GLY A 21 3.05 -24.34 -0.77
N PRO A 22 4.21 -24.81 -0.33
CA PRO A 22 4.42 -26.20 0.08
C PRO A 22 3.67 -26.58 1.37
N ARG A 23 3.19 -25.58 2.13
CA ARG A 23 2.45 -25.77 3.39
C ARG A 23 1.24 -24.84 3.44
N ILE A 24 0.11 -25.33 3.94
CA ILE A 24 -1.14 -24.59 4.05
C ILE A 24 -1.73 -24.76 5.44
N LEU A 25 -2.21 -23.66 6.03
CA LEU A 25 -3.03 -23.68 7.22
C LEU A 25 -4.51 -23.63 6.82
N ILE A 26 -5.30 -24.59 7.25
CA ILE A 26 -6.75 -24.66 6.96
C ILE A 26 -7.52 -24.23 8.19
N ALA A 27 -8.36 -23.18 8.07
CA ALA A 27 -9.30 -22.80 9.11
C ALA A 27 -10.46 -23.82 9.14
N PHE A 28 -10.47 -24.65 10.17
CA PHE A 28 -11.40 -25.77 10.34
C PHE A 28 -12.41 -25.50 11.44
N SER A 29 -13.67 -25.26 11.07
CA SER A 29 -14.76 -25.02 12.04
C SER A 29 -15.50 -26.27 12.47
N GLY A 30 -15.33 -27.40 11.79
CA GLY A 30 -16.10 -28.63 11.99
C GLY A 30 -17.40 -28.69 11.16
N GLY A 31 -17.86 -27.57 10.60
CA GLY A 31 -19.06 -27.57 9.75
C GLY A 31 -18.80 -28.17 8.37
N LEU A 32 -19.89 -28.44 7.62
CA LEU A 32 -19.89 -29.08 6.30
C LEU A 32 -18.78 -28.58 5.38
N ASP A 33 -18.80 -27.28 5.07
CA ASP A 33 -17.92 -26.68 4.06
C ASP A 33 -16.44 -26.84 4.42
N SER A 34 -16.11 -26.64 5.70
CA SER A 34 -14.74 -26.81 6.21
C SER A 34 -14.31 -28.28 6.28
N SER A 35 -15.24 -29.22 6.53
CA SER A 35 -14.96 -30.66 6.52
C SER A 35 -14.67 -31.16 5.11
N VAL A 36 -15.43 -30.67 4.10
CA VAL A 36 -15.16 -30.94 2.68
C VAL A 36 -13.80 -30.35 2.26
N LEU A 37 -13.49 -29.12 2.68
CA LEU A 37 -12.20 -28.49 2.37
C LEU A 37 -11.03 -29.32 2.92
N VAL A 38 -11.12 -29.79 4.16
CA VAL A 38 -10.10 -30.65 4.79
C VAL A 38 -9.97 -31.96 4.04
N ASP A 39 -11.07 -32.61 3.61
CA ASP A 39 -11.01 -33.84 2.84
C ASP A 39 -10.32 -33.66 1.49
N LEU A 40 -10.66 -32.60 0.75
CA LEU A 40 -10.08 -32.28 -0.54
C LEU A 40 -8.56 -32.03 -0.45
N PHE A 41 -8.12 -31.27 0.56
CA PHE A 41 -6.71 -31.04 0.80
C PHE A 41 -5.97 -32.28 1.28
N ASP A 42 -6.56 -33.11 2.16
CA ASP A 42 -5.92 -34.34 2.61
C ASP A 42 -5.72 -35.33 1.46
N ARG A 43 -6.73 -35.48 0.57
CA ARG A 43 -6.58 -36.25 -0.66
C ARG A 43 -5.49 -35.71 -1.58
N ARG A 44 -5.36 -34.40 -1.67
CA ARG A 44 -4.33 -33.76 -2.47
C ARG A 44 -2.95 -33.98 -1.86
N ARG A 45 -2.79 -33.84 -0.52
CA ARG A 45 -1.57 -34.10 0.23
C ARG A 45 -1.10 -35.54 0.02
N ARG A 46 -2.00 -36.51 0.14
CA ARG A 46 -1.67 -37.95 -0.09
C ARG A 46 -1.20 -38.26 -1.52
N ARG A 47 -1.47 -37.37 -2.47
CA ARG A 47 -1.03 -37.46 -3.88
C ARG A 47 0.21 -36.57 -4.19
N GLY A 48 0.94 -36.16 -3.15
CA GLY A 48 2.14 -35.32 -3.30
C GLY A 48 1.85 -33.82 -3.42
N GLY A 49 0.70 -33.36 -2.95
CA GLY A 49 0.37 -31.93 -2.82
C GLY A 49 0.98 -31.31 -1.57
N PRO A 50 0.55 -30.07 -1.23
CA PRO A 50 1.06 -29.35 -0.08
C PRO A 50 0.79 -30.06 1.24
N GLU A 51 1.69 -29.89 2.20
CA GLU A 51 1.43 -30.29 3.59
C GLU A 51 0.37 -29.39 4.21
N ILE A 52 -0.49 -29.98 5.04
CA ILE A 52 -1.60 -29.26 5.66
C ILE A 52 -1.50 -29.27 7.18
N GLU A 53 -1.83 -28.15 7.79
CA GLU A 53 -2.10 -28.01 9.22
C GLU A 53 -3.50 -27.44 9.39
N LEU A 54 -4.18 -27.79 10.47
CA LEU A 54 -5.53 -27.31 10.77
C LEU A 54 -5.47 -26.35 11.95
N VAL A 55 -6.35 -25.34 11.93
CA VAL A 55 -6.58 -24.46 13.06
C VAL A 55 -8.08 -24.35 13.33
N HIS A 56 -8.49 -24.70 14.56
CA HIS A 56 -9.83 -24.47 15.06
C HIS A 56 -9.80 -23.30 16.04
N VAL A 57 -10.72 -22.36 15.90
CA VAL A 57 -10.85 -21.26 16.85
C VAL A 57 -12.15 -21.42 17.61
N ASP A 58 -12.03 -21.82 18.87
CA ASP A 58 -13.16 -21.91 19.78
C ASP A 58 -13.50 -20.52 20.33
N HIS A 59 -14.71 -20.08 20.06
CA HIS A 59 -15.18 -18.74 20.45
C HIS A 59 -15.68 -18.67 21.90
N GLY A 60 -15.88 -19.81 22.58
CA GLY A 60 -16.41 -19.84 23.94
C GLY A 60 -17.83 -19.21 24.11
N LEU A 61 -18.49 -18.87 22.99
CA LEU A 61 -19.78 -18.14 23.01
C LEU A 61 -20.97 -19.05 23.32
N ARG A 62 -20.78 -20.36 23.32
CA ARG A 62 -21.82 -21.37 23.58
C ARG A 62 -21.34 -22.38 24.60
N PRO A 63 -22.26 -22.89 25.46
CA PRO A 63 -21.93 -23.98 26.41
C PRO A 63 -21.38 -25.22 25.71
N ASP A 64 -21.78 -25.46 24.45
CA ASP A 64 -21.45 -26.64 23.65
C ASP A 64 -20.25 -26.43 22.68
N SER A 65 -19.56 -25.30 22.73
CA SER A 65 -18.42 -25.03 21.83
C SER A 65 -17.31 -26.08 21.93
N GLY A 66 -17.15 -26.72 23.09
CA GLY A 66 -16.24 -27.85 23.28
C GLY A 66 -16.61 -29.11 22.51
N VAL A 67 -17.84 -29.24 21.97
CA VAL A 67 -18.23 -30.38 21.11
C VAL A 67 -17.60 -30.21 19.73
N ASP A 68 -17.62 -29.00 19.18
CA ASP A 68 -17.01 -28.71 17.89
C ASP A 68 -15.49 -28.88 17.93
N ALA A 69 -14.84 -28.44 19.00
CA ALA A 69 -13.40 -28.64 19.21
C ALA A 69 -13.03 -30.12 19.24
N ARG A 70 -13.77 -30.94 20.02
CA ARG A 70 -13.55 -32.41 20.08
C ARG A 70 -13.77 -33.11 18.74
N PHE A 71 -14.77 -32.67 17.97
CA PHE A 71 -15.01 -33.21 16.62
C PHE A 71 -13.83 -32.87 15.69
N CYS A 72 -13.30 -31.64 15.77
CA CYS A 72 -12.13 -31.21 15.00
C CYS A 72 -10.88 -32.00 15.38
N GLU A 73 -10.63 -32.23 16.68
CA GLU A 73 -9.52 -33.04 17.20
C GLU A 73 -9.59 -34.49 16.71
N GLU A 74 -10.78 -35.12 16.81
CA GLU A 74 -10.98 -36.49 16.35
C GLU A 74 -10.78 -36.61 14.84
N THR A 75 -11.28 -35.65 14.06
CA THR A 75 -11.12 -35.64 12.61
C THR A 75 -9.66 -35.47 12.20
N ALA A 76 -8.93 -34.56 12.84
CA ALA A 76 -7.50 -34.36 12.63
C ALA A 76 -6.68 -35.61 12.95
N ARG A 77 -6.94 -36.21 14.08
CA ARG A 77 -6.31 -37.47 14.53
C ARG A 77 -6.53 -38.61 13.54
N ARG A 78 -7.78 -38.84 13.09
CA ARG A 78 -8.10 -39.88 12.09
C ARG A 78 -7.37 -39.70 10.77
N ARG A 79 -7.15 -38.43 10.35
CA ARG A 79 -6.46 -38.11 9.11
C ARG A 79 -4.93 -38.02 9.24
N GLY A 80 -4.40 -38.05 10.46
CA GLY A 80 -2.97 -37.90 10.75
C GLY A 80 -2.46 -36.48 10.36
N VAL A 81 -3.25 -35.47 10.68
CA VAL A 81 -2.97 -34.06 10.40
C VAL A 81 -2.86 -33.29 11.71
N ALA A 82 -1.89 -32.40 11.83
CA ALA A 82 -1.76 -31.54 13.00
C ALA A 82 -2.95 -30.55 13.10
N LEU A 83 -3.45 -30.34 14.31
CA LEU A 83 -4.49 -29.36 14.62
C LEU A 83 -4.08 -28.54 15.82
N GLU A 84 -4.23 -27.23 15.72
CA GLU A 84 -4.21 -26.31 16.86
C GLU A 84 -5.63 -25.88 17.20
N VAL A 85 -5.99 -25.96 18.48
CA VAL A 85 -7.25 -25.42 19.01
C VAL A 85 -6.96 -24.17 19.80
N ILE A 86 -7.42 -23.02 19.30
CA ILE A 86 -7.22 -21.72 19.93
C ILE A 86 -8.52 -21.32 20.63
N ALA A 87 -8.51 -21.28 21.96
CA ALA A 87 -9.62 -20.75 22.73
C ALA A 87 -9.53 -19.22 22.79
N LEU A 88 -10.58 -18.54 22.35
CA LEU A 88 -10.72 -17.09 22.52
C LEU A 88 -11.58 -16.81 23.75
N ASP A 89 -11.00 -16.19 24.75
CA ASP A 89 -11.73 -15.67 25.90
C ASP A 89 -12.38 -14.33 25.50
N PHE A 90 -13.70 -14.34 25.40
CA PHE A 90 -14.49 -13.13 25.30
C PHE A 90 -15.05 -12.85 26.69
N ASP A 91 -14.38 -11.95 27.45
CA ASP A 91 -15.00 -11.37 28.64
C ASP A 91 -16.49 -11.09 28.38
N ALA A 92 -17.36 -11.32 29.35
CA ALA A 92 -18.83 -11.37 29.28
C ALA A 92 -19.53 -10.11 28.67
N GLU A 93 -18.80 -9.18 28.06
CA GLU A 93 -19.32 -8.08 27.26
C GLU A 93 -19.81 -8.61 25.90
N ARG A 94 -20.99 -8.14 25.46
CA ARG A 94 -21.56 -8.40 24.14
C ARG A 94 -20.59 -7.98 23.04
N VAL A 95 -19.71 -8.88 22.63
CA VAL A 95 -18.77 -8.63 21.54
C VAL A 95 -19.51 -8.71 20.21
N GLY A 96 -19.62 -7.59 19.49
CA GLY A 96 -20.24 -7.59 18.17
C GLY A 96 -19.47 -8.51 17.18
N GLN A 97 -20.21 -9.09 16.22
CA GLN A 97 -19.67 -10.05 15.23
C GLN A 97 -18.38 -9.57 14.52
N HIS A 98 -18.28 -8.27 14.26
CA HIS A 98 -17.10 -7.69 13.62
C HIS A 98 -15.84 -7.88 14.48
N ARG A 99 -15.93 -7.59 15.77
CA ARG A 99 -14.82 -7.74 16.72
C ARG A 99 -14.44 -9.20 16.94
N ALA A 100 -15.44 -10.09 17.03
CA ALA A 100 -15.20 -11.53 17.13
C ALA A 100 -14.47 -12.06 15.88
N ARG A 101 -14.90 -11.62 14.68
CA ARG A 101 -14.23 -11.96 13.41
C ARG A 101 -12.77 -11.45 13.38
N GLN A 102 -12.53 -10.23 13.82
CA GLN A 102 -11.17 -9.68 13.87
C GLN A 102 -10.26 -10.45 14.82
N ARG A 103 -10.72 -10.77 16.02
CA ARG A 103 -9.94 -11.58 16.98
C ARG A 103 -9.61 -12.96 16.44
N ARG A 104 -10.60 -13.64 15.81
CA ARG A 104 -10.38 -14.93 15.16
C ARG A 104 -9.29 -14.85 14.10
N LEU A 105 -9.38 -13.86 13.21
CA LEU A 105 -8.40 -13.69 12.15
C LEU A 105 -7.01 -13.35 12.71
N ALA A 106 -6.93 -12.56 13.78
CA ALA A 106 -5.67 -12.26 14.45
C ALA A 106 -5.01 -13.51 15.04
N ALA A 107 -5.79 -14.35 15.73
CA ALA A 107 -5.30 -15.61 16.30
C ALA A 107 -4.79 -16.58 15.21
N ILE A 108 -5.54 -16.73 14.11
CA ILE A 108 -5.11 -17.55 12.96
C ILE A 108 -3.81 -17.00 12.36
N ALA A 109 -3.69 -15.68 12.21
CA ALA A 109 -2.50 -15.06 11.66
C ALA A 109 -1.28 -15.25 12.56
N GLU A 110 -1.44 -15.13 13.87
CA GLU A 110 -0.37 -15.36 14.85
C GLU A 110 0.13 -16.81 14.78
N TYR A 111 -0.80 -17.78 14.76
CA TYR A 111 -0.45 -19.18 14.63
C TYR A 111 0.26 -19.46 13.28
N ALA A 112 -0.29 -19.02 12.15
CA ALA A 112 0.32 -19.22 10.85
C ALA A 112 1.78 -18.70 10.81
N ARG A 113 2.02 -17.50 11.35
CA ARG A 113 3.37 -16.92 11.45
C ARG A 113 4.31 -17.72 12.34
N SER A 114 3.84 -18.21 13.49
CA SER A 114 4.64 -19.04 14.41
C SER A 114 5.08 -20.35 13.75
N ARG A 115 4.30 -20.83 12.76
CA ARG A 115 4.58 -22.06 11.99
C ARG A 115 5.33 -21.80 10.69
N GLY A 116 5.55 -20.53 10.30
CA GLY A 116 6.15 -20.16 9.02
C GLY A 116 5.29 -20.63 7.83
N ILE A 117 3.97 -20.46 7.92
CA ILE A 117 2.99 -20.78 6.88
C ILE A 117 2.42 -19.47 6.34
N ASP A 118 2.57 -19.23 5.05
CA ASP A 118 2.13 -17.99 4.40
C ASP A 118 0.71 -18.07 3.83
N ASP A 119 0.22 -19.30 3.55
CA ASP A 119 -1.07 -19.57 2.93
C ASP A 119 -2.08 -20.07 3.95
N VAL A 120 -3.19 -19.34 4.10
CA VAL A 120 -4.33 -19.71 4.96
C VAL A 120 -5.54 -19.98 4.10
N ALA A 121 -6.08 -21.21 4.13
CA ALA A 121 -7.27 -21.60 3.39
C ALA A 121 -8.54 -21.51 4.24
N THR A 122 -9.63 -21.03 3.65
CA THR A 122 -10.96 -20.96 4.25
C THR A 122 -12.00 -21.59 3.32
N ALA A 123 -13.06 -22.14 3.89
CA ALA A 123 -14.10 -22.87 3.18
C ALA A 123 -15.21 -21.96 2.60
N HIS A 124 -14.94 -20.70 2.28
CA HIS A 124 -15.91 -19.87 1.59
C HIS A 124 -16.20 -20.46 0.21
N HIS A 125 -17.48 -20.51 -0.15
CA HIS A 125 -17.97 -21.13 -1.37
C HIS A 125 -18.79 -20.16 -2.23
N GLY A 126 -19.34 -20.63 -3.34
CA GLY A 126 -20.04 -19.80 -4.33
C GLY A 126 -21.24 -19.06 -3.75
N ASP A 127 -22.06 -19.71 -2.92
CA ASP A 127 -23.21 -19.04 -2.31
C ASP A 127 -22.76 -17.88 -1.39
N ASP A 128 -21.62 -17.98 -0.69
CA ASP A 128 -21.05 -16.87 0.10
C ASP A 128 -20.68 -15.67 -0.79
N ARG A 129 -20.20 -15.94 -2.03
CA ARG A 129 -19.92 -14.87 -3.02
C ARG A 129 -21.20 -14.21 -3.47
N ILE A 130 -22.24 -15.00 -3.78
CA ILE A 130 -23.56 -14.49 -4.20
C ILE A 130 -24.16 -13.64 -3.08
N GLU A 131 -24.16 -14.11 -1.84
CA GLU A 131 -24.64 -13.35 -0.69
C GLU A 131 -23.90 -12.01 -0.52
N SER A 132 -22.57 -12.04 -0.66
CA SER A 132 -21.75 -10.84 -0.52
C SER A 132 -21.94 -9.87 -1.69
N PHE A 133 -22.11 -10.37 -2.92
CA PHE A 133 -22.46 -9.59 -4.09
C PHE A 133 -23.79 -8.83 -3.89
N LEU A 134 -24.82 -9.51 -3.45
CA LEU A 134 -26.14 -8.92 -3.21
C LEU A 134 -26.14 -7.91 -2.08
N LEU A 135 -25.43 -8.19 -0.97
CA LEU A 135 -25.24 -7.24 0.12
C LEU A 135 -24.54 -5.96 -0.30
N ASN A 136 -23.51 -6.10 -1.13
CA ASN A 136 -22.75 -4.95 -1.62
C ASN A 136 -23.57 -4.15 -2.65
N LEU A 137 -24.33 -4.84 -3.50
CA LEU A 137 -25.24 -4.20 -4.45
C LEU A 137 -26.30 -3.36 -3.74
N GLU A 138 -26.92 -3.88 -2.66
CA GLU A 138 -27.89 -3.16 -1.84
C GLU A 138 -27.31 -1.87 -1.23
N ARG A 139 -26.04 -1.90 -0.83
CA ARG A 139 -25.35 -0.76 -0.22
C ARG A 139 -24.85 0.28 -1.21
N GLY A 140 -24.89 0.00 -2.48
CA GLY A 140 -24.23 0.77 -3.52
C GLY A 140 -22.72 0.59 -3.48
N THR A 141 -22.14 0.02 -4.51
CA THR A 141 -20.70 -0.31 -4.53
C THR A 141 -20.12 -0.13 -5.92
N GLY A 142 -18.82 0.04 -5.98
CA GLY A 142 -18.05 -0.04 -7.22
C GLY A 142 -17.67 -1.48 -7.56
N LEU A 143 -16.79 -1.61 -8.56
CA LEU A 143 -16.37 -2.91 -9.13
C LEU A 143 -15.76 -3.86 -8.07
N ASP A 144 -15.05 -3.33 -7.06
CA ASP A 144 -14.45 -4.14 -5.98
C ASP A 144 -15.50 -4.86 -5.13
N GLY A 145 -16.62 -4.20 -4.85
CA GLY A 145 -17.70 -4.83 -4.11
C GLY A 145 -18.61 -5.71 -4.96
N LEU A 146 -18.67 -5.48 -6.29
CA LEU A 146 -19.40 -6.34 -7.23
C LEU A 146 -18.64 -7.62 -7.58
N ALA A 147 -17.33 -7.68 -7.32
CA ALA A 147 -16.53 -8.90 -7.46
C ALA A 147 -15.99 -9.34 -6.07
N PRO A 148 -16.87 -9.69 -5.11
CA PRO A 148 -16.46 -10.03 -3.77
C PRO A 148 -15.80 -11.40 -3.71
N MET A 149 -14.96 -11.62 -2.70
CA MET A 149 -14.41 -12.92 -2.34
C MET A 149 -13.75 -13.65 -3.52
N GLY A 150 -12.82 -13.00 -4.21
CA GLY A 150 -11.97 -13.68 -5.18
C GLY A 150 -11.29 -14.92 -4.57
N PRO A 151 -10.74 -15.81 -5.41
CA PRO A 151 -10.15 -17.08 -4.96
C PRO A 151 -8.96 -16.88 -4.01
N ASP A 152 -8.29 -15.74 -4.10
CA ASP A 152 -7.23 -15.31 -3.19
C ASP A 152 -7.35 -13.82 -2.80
N ALA A 153 -6.71 -13.47 -1.72
CA ALA A 153 -6.58 -12.08 -1.26
C ALA A 153 -5.42 -11.96 -0.27
N ALA A 154 -4.96 -10.73 -0.04
CA ALA A 154 -4.17 -10.45 1.16
C ALA A 154 -4.98 -10.81 2.41
N PHE A 155 -4.32 -11.36 3.41
CA PHE A 155 -4.99 -11.69 4.68
C PHE A 155 -5.51 -10.40 5.32
N PRO A 156 -6.77 -10.37 5.82
CA PRO A 156 -7.42 -9.13 6.23
C PRO A 156 -6.92 -8.60 7.60
N ILE A 157 -5.64 -8.81 7.92
CA ILE A 157 -4.92 -8.19 9.03
C ILE A 157 -3.72 -7.45 8.44
N PRO A 158 -3.64 -6.11 8.59
CA PRO A 158 -2.56 -5.33 8.03
C PRO A 158 -1.18 -5.76 8.53
N GLY A 159 -0.19 -5.80 7.63
CA GLY A 159 1.21 -6.01 7.99
C GLY A 159 1.62 -7.45 8.32
N VAL A 160 0.73 -8.45 8.21
CA VAL A 160 1.07 -9.86 8.50
C VAL A 160 1.70 -10.61 7.33
N GLY A 161 1.54 -10.15 6.09
CA GLY A 161 2.16 -10.77 4.90
C GLY A 161 1.58 -12.11 4.46
N LEU A 162 0.47 -12.56 5.03
CA LEU A 162 -0.18 -13.82 4.71
C LEU A 162 -1.14 -13.69 3.53
N ARG A 163 -1.38 -14.80 2.79
CA ARG A 163 -2.45 -14.92 1.79
C ARG A 163 -3.65 -15.67 2.35
N LEU A 164 -4.84 -15.21 1.98
CA LEU A 164 -6.11 -15.90 2.26
C LEU A 164 -6.60 -16.59 1.00
N LEU A 165 -6.66 -17.91 1.02
CA LEU A 165 -7.09 -18.74 -0.09
C LEU A 165 -8.53 -19.21 0.10
N ARG A 166 -9.31 -19.24 -0.98
CA ARG A 166 -10.72 -19.70 -0.98
C ARG A 166 -10.94 -20.68 -2.14
N PRO A 167 -10.44 -21.90 -2.03
CA PRO A 167 -10.46 -22.86 -3.16
C PRO A 167 -11.87 -23.37 -3.53
N LEU A 168 -12.88 -23.09 -2.70
CA LEU A 168 -14.26 -23.55 -2.95
C LEU A 168 -15.18 -22.47 -3.54
N VAL A 169 -14.68 -21.25 -3.85
CA VAL A 169 -15.55 -20.14 -4.30
C VAL A 169 -16.20 -20.36 -5.67
N GLY A 170 -15.74 -21.31 -6.45
CA GLY A 170 -16.37 -21.74 -7.71
C GLY A 170 -17.39 -22.87 -7.56
N LEU A 171 -17.64 -23.35 -6.32
CA LEU A 171 -18.55 -24.45 -6.01
C LEU A 171 -19.75 -23.92 -5.23
N LEU A 172 -20.94 -24.43 -5.54
CA LEU A 172 -22.16 -24.14 -4.80
C LEU A 172 -22.34 -25.09 -3.62
N ARG A 173 -23.01 -24.65 -2.55
CA ARG A 173 -23.20 -25.41 -1.32
C ARG A 173 -23.79 -26.80 -1.56
N HIS A 174 -24.82 -26.93 -2.42
CA HIS A 174 -25.43 -28.25 -2.71
C HIS A 174 -24.43 -29.24 -3.33
N GLN A 175 -23.40 -28.76 -4.05
CA GLN A 175 -22.34 -29.62 -4.57
C GLN A 175 -21.44 -30.13 -3.45
N LEU A 176 -21.18 -29.29 -2.43
CA LEU A 176 -20.41 -29.68 -1.24
C LEU A 176 -21.20 -30.68 -0.39
N GLU A 177 -22.51 -30.48 -0.24
CA GLU A 177 -23.42 -31.41 0.44
C GLU A 177 -23.39 -32.79 -0.26
N SER A 178 -23.64 -32.84 -1.55
CA SER A 178 -23.57 -34.10 -2.30
C SER A 178 -22.19 -34.74 -2.27
N TYR A 179 -21.10 -33.96 -2.29
CA TYR A 179 -19.76 -34.48 -2.15
C TYR A 179 -19.56 -35.12 -0.76
N ALA A 180 -20.01 -34.45 0.31
CA ALA A 180 -19.88 -34.95 1.68
C ALA A 180 -20.66 -36.24 1.90
N GLU A 181 -21.90 -36.33 1.36
CA GLU A 181 -22.73 -37.54 1.41
C GLU A 181 -22.09 -38.70 0.65
N ASP A 182 -21.64 -38.50 -0.59
CA ASP A 182 -21.00 -39.54 -1.41
C ASP A 182 -19.67 -40.07 -0.82
N ARG A 183 -19.05 -39.30 0.06
CA ARG A 183 -17.76 -39.61 0.67
C ARG A 183 -17.85 -39.95 2.15
N ASP A 184 -19.06 -40.08 2.71
CA ASP A 184 -19.32 -40.36 4.14
C ASP A 184 -18.54 -39.38 5.06
N ILE A 185 -18.49 -38.11 4.70
CA ILE A 185 -17.82 -37.05 5.48
C ILE A 185 -18.79 -36.62 6.59
N SER A 186 -18.37 -36.75 7.83
CA SER A 186 -19.13 -36.26 8.98
C SER A 186 -18.83 -34.76 9.21
N TRP A 187 -19.81 -34.01 9.73
CA TRP A 187 -19.68 -32.61 10.11
C TRP A 187 -20.58 -32.28 11.31
N THR A 188 -20.37 -31.10 11.92
CA THR A 188 -21.25 -30.56 12.97
C THR A 188 -22.15 -29.48 12.36
N GLU A 189 -23.39 -29.38 12.85
CA GLU A 189 -24.33 -28.33 12.45
C GLU A 189 -24.37 -27.21 13.49
N ASP A 190 -24.32 -25.96 13.00
CA ASP A 190 -24.46 -24.77 13.84
C ASP A 190 -25.90 -24.27 13.83
N PRO A 191 -26.68 -24.43 14.95
CA PRO A 191 -28.08 -24.02 15.03
C PRO A 191 -28.29 -22.50 14.79
N THR A 192 -27.26 -21.67 14.93
CA THR A 192 -27.38 -20.21 14.74
C THR A 192 -27.53 -19.80 13.28
N ASN A 193 -27.31 -20.71 12.33
CA ASN A 193 -27.48 -20.44 10.90
C ASN A 193 -28.94 -20.26 10.47
N GLU A 194 -29.91 -20.64 11.30
CA GLU A 194 -31.35 -20.63 10.98
C GLU A 194 -32.04 -19.28 11.28
N THR A 195 -31.37 -18.31 11.89
CA THR A 195 -32.01 -17.07 12.33
C THR A 195 -31.88 -15.94 11.28
N ASP A 196 -32.99 -15.25 10.98
CA ASP A 196 -33.02 -14.05 10.09
C ASP A 196 -32.55 -12.75 10.74
N ALA A 197 -31.95 -12.83 11.93
CA ALA A 197 -31.47 -11.65 12.67
C ALA A 197 -30.42 -10.83 11.90
N TYR A 198 -29.76 -11.44 10.93
CA TYR A 198 -28.66 -10.83 10.18
C TYR A 198 -29.04 -10.61 8.71
N ALA A 199 -28.59 -9.49 8.13
CA ALA A 199 -28.85 -9.15 6.72
C ALA A 199 -28.39 -10.27 5.76
N ARG A 200 -27.28 -10.94 6.07
CA ARG A 200 -26.77 -12.05 5.27
C ARG A 200 -27.71 -13.25 5.26
N ASN A 201 -28.29 -13.61 6.42
CA ASN A 201 -29.25 -14.71 6.52
C ASN A 201 -30.56 -14.36 5.78
N ARG A 202 -31.02 -13.09 5.86
CA ARG A 202 -32.19 -12.66 5.07
C ARG A 202 -31.95 -12.81 3.56
N ILE A 203 -30.76 -12.44 3.06
CA ILE A 203 -30.40 -12.64 1.66
C ILE A 203 -30.39 -14.12 1.32
N ARG A 204 -29.77 -14.96 2.14
CA ARG A 204 -29.68 -16.42 1.98
C ARG A 204 -31.07 -17.08 1.92
N HIS A 205 -31.96 -16.71 2.83
CA HIS A 205 -33.25 -17.39 2.98
C HIS A 205 -34.33 -16.85 2.04
N HIS A 206 -34.26 -15.57 1.62
CA HIS A 206 -35.34 -14.95 0.86
C HIS A 206 -34.91 -14.50 -0.54
N LEU A 207 -33.79 -13.80 -0.67
CA LEU A 207 -33.43 -13.21 -1.94
C LEU A 207 -32.74 -14.20 -2.89
N VAL A 208 -31.79 -14.99 -2.40
CA VAL A 208 -31.10 -16.00 -3.23
C VAL A 208 -32.05 -17.05 -3.80
N PRO A 209 -32.98 -17.64 -3.02
CA PRO A 209 -33.97 -18.54 -3.58
C PRO A 209 -34.89 -17.88 -4.62
N ALA A 210 -35.38 -16.66 -4.35
CA ALA A 210 -36.23 -15.94 -5.30
C ALA A 210 -35.54 -15.66 -6.65
N LEU A 211 -34.24 -15.34 -6.62
CA LEU A 211 -33.45 -15.15 -7.83
C LEU A 211 -33.19 -16.48 -8.56
N ALA A 212 -32.95 -17.55 -7.83
CA ALA A 212 -32.77 -18.88 -8.40
C ALA A 212 -34.06 -19.39 -9.04
N ASP A 213 -35.23 -19.17 -8.41
CA ASP A 213 -36.52 -19.56 -8.94
C ASP A 213 -36.89 -18.79 -10.22
N SER A 214 -36.44 -17.55 -10.35
CA SER A 214 -36.77 -16.71 -11.50
C SER A 214 -35.78 -16.84 -12.66
N SER A 215 -34.51 -17.13 -12.41
CA SER A 215 -33.44 -17.20 -13.40
C SER A 215 -32.87 -18.61 -13.62
N GLY A 216 -33.35 -19.58 -12.85
CA GLY A 216 -33.04 -20.99 -13.05
C GLY A 216 -31.66 -21.45 -12.57
N ASP A 217 -30.70 -20.58 -12.29
CA ASP A 217 -29.39 -21.10 -11.89
C ASP A 217 -28.51 -20.08 -11.14
N ARG A 218 -28.18 -20.36 -9.89
CA ARG A 218 -27.16 -19.63 -9.10
C ARG A 218 -25.79 -19.61 -9.80
N ARG A 219 -25.55 -20.59 -10.68
CA ARG A 219 -24.33 -20.64 -11.50
C ARG A 219 -24.20 -19.42 -12.39
N GLN A 220 -25.28 -18.92 -13.00
CA GLN A 220 -25.25 -17.73 -13.85
C GLN A 220 -24.85 -16.46 -13.07
N ILE A 221 -25.24 -16.38 -11.79
CA ILE A 221 -24.84 -15.29 -10.91
C ILE A 221 -23.33 -15.40 -10.61
N LEU A 222 -22.81 -16.61 -10.31
CA LEU A 222 -21.38 -16.84 -10.11
C LEU A 222 -20.56 -16.50 -11.36
N GLU A 223 -21.00 -16.94 -12.53
CA GLU A 223 -20.34 -16.62 -13.80
C GLU A 223 -20.31 -15.09 -14.06
N THR A 224 -21.37 -14.38 -13.65
CA THR A 224 -21.39 -12.91 -13.73
C THR A 224 -20.36 -12.30 -12.79
N ILE A 225 -20.26 -12.80 -11.54
CA ILE A 225 -19.26 -12.34 -10.58
C ILE A 225 -17.85 -12.65 -11.07
N ASP A 226 -17.62 -13.81 -11.70
CA ASP A 226 -16.32 -14.17 -12.29
C ASP A 226 -15.92 -13.21 -13.43
N ARG A 227 -16.85 -12.87 -14.31
CA ARG A 227 -16.62 -11.85 -15.37
C ARG A 227 -16.29 -10.48 -14.78
N LEU A 228 -17.01 -10.06 -13.74
CA LEU A 228 -16.71 -8.81 -13.02
C LEU A 228 -15.34 -8.85 -12.34
N GLU A 229 -14.92 -10.03 -11.84
CA GLU A 229 -13.57 -10.22 -11.28
C GLU A 229 -12.50 -10.09 -12.36
N ASP A 230 -12.71 -10.64 -13.55
CA ASP A 230 -11.79 -10.50 -14.68
C ASP A 230 -11.67 -9.02 -15.12
N GLU A 231 -12.79 -8.30 -15.21
CA GLU A 231 -12.80 -6.86 -15.50
C GLU A 231 -12.08 -6.05 -14.39
N ARG A 232 -12.29 -6.43 -13.14
CA ARG A 232 -11.61 -5.82 -12.01
C ARG A 232 -10.08 -5.99 -12.11
N ARG A 233 -9.60 -7.19 -12.45
CA ARG A 233 -8.17 -7.49 -12.63
C ARG A 233 -7.58 -6.71 -13.81
N ALA A 234 -8.30 -6.62 -14.93
CA ALA A 234 -7.89 -5.80 -16.05
C ALA A 234 -7.78 -4.31 -15.67
N ALA A 235 -8.78 -3.79 -14.93
CA ALA A 235 -8.76 -2.42 -14.43
C ALA A 235 -7.60 -2.19 -13.44
N ASP A 236 -7.26 -3.17 -12.59
CA ASP A 236 -6.10 -3.10 -11.69
C ASP A 236 -4.78 -3.02 -12.46
N THR A 237 -4.63 -3.79 -13.52
CA THR A 237 -3.45 -3.75 -14.40
C THR A 237 -3.27 -2.37 -15.04
N HIS A 238 -4.35 -1.77 -15.55
CA HIS A 238 -4.31 -0.41 -16.10
C HIS A 238 -3.98 0.63 -15.01
N CYS A 239 -4.50 0.43 -13.80
CA CYS A 239 -4.22 1.29 -12.66
C CYS A 239 -2.74 1.24 -12.24
N ASP A 240 -2.14 0.04 -12.21
CA ASP A 240 -0.73 -0.15 -11.89
C ASP A 240 0.17 0.49 -12.96
N ALA A 241 -0.14 0.31 -14.24
CA ALA A 241 0.56 0.96 -15.34
C ALA A 241 0.51 2.50 -15.21
N LEU A 242 -0.67 3.07 -14.93
CA LEU A 242 -0.82 4.50 -14.70
C LEU A 242 -0.03 4.96 -13.47
N ALA A 243 -0.06 4.19 -12.39
CA ALA A 243 0.69 4.49 -11.17
C ALA A 243 2.19 4.58 -11.45
N ASP A 244 2.74 3.61 -12.18
CA ASP A 244 4.16 3.58 -12.51
C ASP A 244 4.56 4.71 -13.47
N GLU A 245 3.76 4.97 -14.50
CA GLU A 245 4.00 6.06 -15.44
C GLU A 245 3.92 7.45 -14.78
N ALA A 246 2.92 7.65 -13.93
CA ALA A 246 2.65 8.94 -13.31
C ALA A 246 3.47 9.18 -12.04
N ARG A 247 4.08 8.13 -11.44
CA ARG A 247 4.84 8.25 -10.19
C ARG A 247 5.96 9.27 -10.30
N ARG A 248 6.12 10.05 -9.24
CA ARG A 248 7.24 10.97 -9.05
C ARG A 248 7.91 10.68 -7.71
N PRO A 249 9.19 11.01 -7.54
CA PRO A 249 9.87 10.91 -6.24
C PRO A 249 9.08 11.59 -5.15
N SER A 250 8.99 10.91 -4.00
CA SER A 250 8.15 11.31 -2.88
C SER A 250 9.00 11.71 -1.67
N PRO A 251 8.63 12.75 -0.94
CA PRO A 251 9.34 13.18 0.25
C PRO A 251 9.20 12.23 1.45
N GLY A 252 8.17 11.42 1.49
CA GLY A 252 7.89 10.54 2.63
C GLY A 252 7.67 9.10 2.22
N ILE A 253 7.82 8.19 3.17
CA ILE A 253 7.63 6.74 2.95
C ILE A 253 6.18 6.43 2.57
N ARG A 254 5.21 7.13 3.16
CA ARG A 254 3.77 6.90 2.97
C ARG A 254 3.12 7.90 2.00
N THR A 255 3.75 9.04 1.76
CA THR A 255 3.29 10.03 0.76
C THR A 255 3.49 9.49 -0.65
N ARG A 256 2.53 9.68 -1.52
CA ARG A 256 2.61 9.34 -2.95
C ARG A 256 2.47 10.60 -3.78
N VAL A 257 3.40 10.80 -4.72
CA VAL A 257 3.40 11.95 -5.63
C VAL A 257 3.24 11.45 -7.06
N PHE A 258 2.38 12.12 -7.82
CA PHE A 258 2.06 11.78 -9.21
C PHE A 258 2.15 13.01 -10.12
N ASP A 259 2.49 12.76 -11.38
CA ASP A 259 2.39 13.74 -12.47
C ASP A 259 0.91 13.99 -12.80
N ARG A 260 0.45 15.22 -12.55
CA ARG A 260 -0.94 15.62 -12.75
C ARG A 260 -1.39 15.51 -14.20
N ARG A 261 -0.51 15.86 -15.16
CA ARG A 261 -0.83 15.80 -16.61
C ARG A 261 -1.11 14.38 -17.07
N ARG A 262 -0.40 13.40 -16.50
CA ARG A 262 -0.65 12.00 -16.80
C ARG A 262 -1.99 11.53 -16.23
N LEU A 263 -2.29 11.92 -15.00
CA LEU A 263 -3.60 11.63 -14.39
C LEU A 263 -4.74 12.31 -15.18
N GLN A 264 -4.57 13.55 -15.64
CA GLN A 264 -5.57 14.26 -16.45
C GLN A 264 -5.86 13.60 -17.80
N LYS A 265 -4.89 12.90 -18.40
CA LYS A 265 -5.03 12.19 -19.67
C LYS A 265 -5.63 10.79 -19.51
N ALA A 266 -5.61 10.24 -18.31
CA ALA A 266 -6.11 8.90 -18.03
C ALA A 266 -7.65 8.92 -17.88
N PRO A 267 -8.33 7.79 -18.17
CA PRO A 267 -9.76 7.67 -17.92
C PRO A 267 -10.12 7.94 -16.45
N ARG A 268 -11.22 8.67 -16.22
CA ARG A 268 -11.70 8.99 -14.86
C ARG A 268 -11.75 7.76 -13.97
N ALA A 269 -12.30 6.65 -14.46
CA ALA A 269 -12.44 5.41 -13.70
C ALA A 269 -11.08 4.88 -13.21
N THR A 270 -10.02 4.96 -14.04
CA THR A 270 -8.67 4.51 -13.67
C THR A 270 -8.05 5.41 -12.60
N VAL A 271 -8.24 6.73 -12.70
CA VAL A 271 -7.74 7.70 -11.69
C VAL A 271 -8.46 7.51 -10.36
N ILE A 272 -9.80 7.41 -10.37
CA ILE A 272 -10.60 7.15 -9.16
C ILE A 272 -10.15 5.83 -8.49
N ARG A 273 -9.96 4.78 -9.29
CA ARG A 273 -9.50 3.49 -8.78
C ARG A 273 -8.09 3.57 -8.17
N LEU A 274 -7.18 4.30 -8.79
CA LEU A 274 -5.84 4.54 -8.23
C LEU A 274 -5.93 5.20 -6.86
N ILE A 275 -6.74 6.26 -6.73
CA ILE A 275 -6.93 6.97 -5.47
C ILE A 275 -7.55 6.06 -4.42
N GLN A 276 -8.60 5.31 -4.77
CA GLN A 276 -9.29 4.39 -3.88
C GLN A 276 -8.37 3.27 -3.36
N ARG A 277 -7.51 2.72 -4.20
CA ARG A 277 -6.50 1.72 -3.78
C ARG A 277 -5.46 2.29 -2.81
N LEU A 278 -5.10 3.57 -2.97
CA LEU A 278 -4.19 4.26 -2.04
C LEU A 278 -4.88 4.63 -0.71
N GLN A 279 -6.17 4.90 -0.76
CA GLN A 279 -7.00 5.35 0.36
C GLN A 279 -8.37 4.65 0.36
N PRO A 280 -8.41 3.38 0.82
CA PRO A 280 -9.63 2.55 0.73
C PRO A 280 -10.81 3.05 1.58
N THR A 281 -10.58 3.97 2.51
CA THR A 281 -11.60 4.50 3.44
C THR A 281 -12.36 5.71 2.89
N LEU A 282 -11.98 6.24 1.71
CA LEU A 282 -12.64 7.38 1.11
C LEU A 282 -14.00 6.97 0.52
N ASP A 283 -15.01 7.81 0.77
CA ASP A 283 -16.33 7.69 0.16
C ASP A 283 -16.35 8.24 -1.29
N ALA A 284 -17.45 8.01 -2.00
CA ALA A 284 -17.59 8.41 -3.39
C ALA A 284 -17.48 9.94 -3.58
N ALA A 285 -18.04 10.72 -2.65
CA ALA A 285 -17.99 12.18 -2.72
C ALA A 285 -16.54 12.69 -2.59
N SER A 286 -15.78 12.17 -1.63
CA SER A 286 -14.36 12.49 -1.46
C SER A 286 -13.52 12.12 -2.68
N LEU A 287 -13.81 10.99 -3.33
CA LEU A 287 -13.13 10.59 -4.56
C LEU A 287 -13.42 11.56 -5.72
N ASP A 288 -14.67 12.05 -5.82
CA ASP A 288 -15.07 13.03 -6.82
C ASP A 288 -14.41 14.40 -6.58
N ASP A 289 -14.30 14.82 -5.33
CA ASP A 289 -13.60 16.05 -4.95
C ASP A 289 -12.11 15.99 -5.33
N ILE A 290 -11.45 14.87 -5.04
CA ILE A 290 -10.04 14.66 -5.43
C ILE A 290 -9.90 14.69 -6.96
N TYR A 291 -10.76 13.97 -7.66
CA TYR A 291 -10.71 13.96 -9.13
C TYR A 291 -10.93 15.35 -9.71
N SER A 292 -11.89 16.10 -9.17
CA SER A 292 -12.16 17.50 -9.57
C SER A 292 -10.93 18.40 -9.35
N ALA A 293 -10.25 18.22 -8.23
CA ALA A 293 -8.99 18.94 -7.96
C ALA A 293 -7.86 18.57 -8.93
N ILE A 294 -7.81 17.31 -9.38
CA ILE A 294 -6.83 16.84 -10.36
C ILE A 294 -7.08 17.45 -11.74
N ILE A 295 -8.33 17.53 -12.19
CA ILE A 295 -8.67 18.03 -13.53
C ILE A 295 -8.75 19.56 -13.61
N ALA A 296 -8.86 20.27 -12.49
CA ALA A 296 -8.88 21.74 -12.45
C ALA A 296 -7.65 22.36 -13.15
N GLU A 297 -7.72 23.63 -13.51
CA GLU A 297 -6.58 24.36 -14.09
C GLU A 297 -5.36 24.37 -13.14
N PRO A 298 -4.15 24.14 -13.66
CA PRO A 298 -2.94 24.15 -12.84
C PRO A 298 -2.70 25.52 -12.20
N SER A 299 -2.61 25.56 -10.86
CA SER A 299 -2.28 26.76 -10.10
C SER A 299 -0.85 26.69 -9.57
N SER A 300 -0.18 27.84 -9.51
CA SER A 300 1.13 27.98 -8.84
C SER A 300 0.99 27.95 -7.31
N ALA A 301 -0.18 28.28 -6.79
CA ALA A 301 -0.50 28.13 -5.37
C ALA A 301 -0.99 26.71 -5.09
N PRO A 302 -0.52 26.06 -4.03
CA PRO A 302 -0.99 24.72 -3.67
C PRO A 302 -2.45 24.78 -3.21
N THR A 303 -3.27 23.86 -3.73
CA THR A 303 -4.62 23.61 -3.25
C THR A 303 -4.60 22.35 -2.36
N HIS A 304 -5.15 22.45 -1.17
CA HIS A 304 -5.18 21.36 -0.20
C HIS A 304 -6.63 20.90 0.04
N LEU A 305 -6.87 19.61 -0.16
CA LEU A 305 -8.09 18.91 0.26
C LEU A 305 -7.78 18.07 1.49
N THR A 306 -8.49 18.35 2.59
CA THR A 306 -8.38 17.55 3.81
C THR A 306 -9.58 16.65 3.90
N LEU A 307 -9.35 15.34 3.82
CA LEU A 307 -10.37 14.31 3.80
C LEU A 307 -10.16 13.34 4.97
N SER A 308 -11.11 12.45 5.19
CA SER A 308 -10.98 11.42 6.21
C SER A 308 -9.76 10.53 5.93
N GLY A 309 -8.76 10.60 6.81
CA GLY A 309 -7.55 9.77 6.74
C GLY A 309 -6.46 10.25 5.79
N CYS A 310 -6.67 11.29 4.95
CA CYS A 310 -5.63 11.79 4.05
C CYS A 310 -5.73 13.29 3.74
N VAL A 311 -4.62 13.81 3.23
CA VAL A 311 -4.53 15.16 2.64
C VAL A 311 -4.06 15.02 1.21
N VAL A 312 -4.81 15.60 0.28
CA VAL A 312 -4.43 15.68 -1.12
C VAL A 312 -4.00 17.10 -1.43
N THR A 313 -2.83 17.25 -1.98
CA THR A 313 -2.28 18.55 -2.40
C THR A 313 -2.07 18.55 -3.89
N THR A 314 -2.64 19.54 -4.58
CA THR A 314 -2.37 19.76 -6.01
C THR A 314 -1.61 21.08 -6.18
N VAL A 315 -0.53 21.06 -6.93
CA VAL A 315 0.25 22.27 -7.28
C VAL A 315 0.86 22.08 -8.66
N ARG A 316 0.66 23.03 -9.55
CA ARG A 316 1.15 22.93 -10.94
C ARG A 316 0.85 21.55 -11.55
N ASN A 317 1.87 20.81 -11.93
CA ASN A 317 1.78 19.50 -12.55
C ASN A 317 1.91 18.33 -11.57
N ARG A 318 1.72 18.54 -10.27
CA ARG A 318 1.88 17.51 -9.22
C ARG A 318 0.61 17.32 -8.41
N VAL A 319 0.39 16.07 -8.04
CA VAL A 319 -0.62 15.64 -7.08
C VAL A 319 0.08 14.82 -6.01
N ALA A 320 0.00 15.25 -4.77
CA ALA A 320 0.53 14.53 -3.62
C ALA A 320 -0.62 14.01 -2.76
N ILE A 321 -0.58 12.74 -2.39
CA ILE A 321 -1.54 12.09 -1.49
C ILE A 321 -0.77 11.67 -0.24
N CYS A 322 -1.10 12.24 0.90
CA CYS A 322 -0.44 12.01 2.18
C CYS A 322 -1.44 11.48 3.21
N PRO A 323 -1.07 10.51 4.08
CA PRO A 323 -1.86 10.20 5.26
C PRO A 323 -2.07 11.44 6.14
N ALA A 324 -3.26 11.57 6.77
CA ALA A 324 -3.58 12.72 7.63
C ALA A 324 -2.60 12.87 8.80
N GLU A 325 -2.07 11.77 9.31
CA GLU A 325 -1.07 11.69 10.37
C GLU A 325 0.26 12.35 9.98
N GLU A 326 0.63 12.34 8.68
CA GLU A 326 1.84 13.01 8.18
C GLU A 326 1.66 14.52 7.99
N ARG A 327 0.47 15.08 8.26
CA ARG A 327 0.23 16.53 8.15
C ARG A 327 0.99 17.35 9.21
N GLY A 328 1.27 16.76 10.38
CA GLY A 328 2.22 17.28 11.36
C GLY A 328 3.69 17.12 10.95
N GLY A 329 3.92 16.38 9.90
CA GLY A 329 5.23 15.94 9.41
C GLY A 329 5.96 16.93 8.51
N ARG A 330 5.48 18.18 8.27
CA ARG A 330 6.39 19.20 7.73
C ARG A 330 7.63 19.35 8.63
N ASP A 331 7.42 19.29 9.95
CA ASP A 331 8.51 19.33 10.91
C ASP A 331 9.23 17.99 11.06
N VAL A 332 8.50 16.86 10.92
CA VAL A 332 9.08 15.50 11.01
C VAL A 332 9.86 15.14 9.74
N LEU A 333 9.44 15.60 8.56
CA LEU A 333 10.18 15.41 7.32
C LEU A 333 11.46 16.25 7.29
N GLN A 334 11.46 17.43 7.90
CA GLN A 334 12.68 18.22 8.13
C GLN A 334 13.64 17.51 9.11
N GLN A 335 13.13 16.79 10.10
CA GLN A 335 13.93 16.03 11.07
C GLN A 335 14.42 14.68 10.55
N SER A 336 13.79 14.08 9.56
CA SER A 336 14.19 12.77 9.00
C SER A 336 15.28 12.84 7.93
N VAL A 337 15.58 14.03 7.43
CA VAL A 337 16.75 14.25 6.57
C VAL A 337 17.95 14.42 7.48
N GLN A 338 18.65 13.33 7.80
CA GLN A 338 19.92 13.44 8.50
C GLN A 338 20.87 14.34 7.69
N PRO A 339 21.41 15.39 8.30
CA PRO A 339 22.42 16.20 7.66
C PRO A 339 23.58 15.32 7.19
N ILE A 340 24.05 15.53 5.99
CA ILE A 340 25.27 14.86 5.52
C ILE A 340 26.43 15.76 5.90
N ASP A 341 27.21 15.32 6.89
CA ASP A 341 28.42 16.01 7.31
C ASP A 341 29.44 16.00 6.18
N ILE A 342 29.90 17.19 5.82
CA ILE A 342 30.89 17.37 4.78
C ILE A 342 32.18 17.86 5.42
N ALA A 343 33.17 16.97 5.51
CA ALA A 343 34.52 17.37 5.87
C ALA A 343 35.26 17.82 4.59
N PRO A 344 35.91 19.00 4.58
CA PRO A 344 36.70 19.42 3.44
C PRO A 344 37.83 18.44 3.06
N PHE A 345 38.26 17.62 4.01
CA PHE A 345 39.29 16.59 3.85
C PHE A 345 38.91 15.32 4.61
N PRO A 346 39.05 14.13 4.00
CA PRO A 346 39.38 13.89 2.58
C PRO A 346 38.21 14.20 1.64
N ALA A 347 38.49 14.28 0.34
CA ALA A 347 37.48 14.33 -0.71
C ALA A 347 36.49 13.15 -0.56
N GLY A 348 35.24 13.38 -0.84
CA GLY A 348 34.19 12.37 -0.63
C GLY A 348 33.01 12.52 -1.57
N GLN A 349 32.11 11.55 -1.49
CA GLN A 349 30.84 11.56 -2.20
C GLN A 349 29.76 10.90 -1.32
N ALA A 350 28.53 11.38 -1.45
CA ALA A 350 27.38 10.82 -0.75
C ALA A 350 26.10 10.94 -1.60
N PRO A 351 25.17 9.96 -1.52
CA PRO A 351 23.87 10.09 -2.15
C PRO A 351 23.01 11.09 -1.37
N TYR A 352 22.22 11.88 -2.10
CA TYR A 352 21.28 12.86 -1.53
C TYR A 352 20.01 12.92 -2.39
N PHE A 353 18.92 12.31 -1.95
CA PHE A 353 17.62 12.31 -2.62
C PHE A 353 17.67 12.06 -4.14
N GLY A 354 18.31 10.99 -4.56
CA GLY A 354 18.48 10.63 -5.96
C GLY A 354 19.56 11.40 -6.70
N SER A 355 20.09 12.47 -6.10
CA SER A 355 21.27 13.21 -6.57
C SER A 355 22.53 12.68 -5.90
N GLN A 356 23.69 13.04 -6.41
CA GLN A 356 24.98 12.71 -5.82
C GLN A 356 25.72 13.98 -5.42
N LEU A 357 26.15 14.05 -4.16
CA LEU A 357 27.06 15.09 -3.67
C LEU A 357 28.49 14.60 -3.90
N VAL A 358 29.34 15.47 -4.43
CA VAL A 358 30.77 15.23 -4.57
C VAL A 358 31.52 16.45 -4.05
N TRP A 359 32.50 16.24 -3.19
CA TRP A 359 33.30 17.32 -2.62
C TRP A 359 34.78 16.98 -2.54
N GLY A 360 35.60 18.01 -2.56
CA GLY A 360 37.05 17.87 -2.47
C GLY A 360 37.78 19.21 -2.64
N THR A 361 39.09 19.14 -2.53
CA THR A 361 39.95 20.27 -2.92
C THR A 361 40.40 20.09 -4.35
N ASP A 362 40.13 21.10 -5.17
CA ASP A 362 40.71 21.15 -6.52
C ASP A 362 42.09 21.83 -6.44
N THR A 363 43.11 21.07 -6.83
CA THR A 363 44.50 21.57 -6.93
C THR A 363 44.86 21.90 -8.38
N SER A 364 43.95 21.64 -9.34
CA SER A 364 44.15 21.93 -10.75
C SER A 364 43.42 23.23 -11.13
N GLY A 365 44.12 24.26 -11.50
CA GLY A 365 43.60 25.59 -11.83
C GLY A 365 42.73 25.69 -13.09
N ASP A 366 42.17 24.58 -13.59
CA ASP A 366 41.26 24.50 -14.72
C ASP A 366 39.82 24.28 -14.26
N GLY A 367 39.29 25.19 -13.46
CA GLY A 367 37.87 25.19 -13.11
C GLY A 367 36.97 25.56 -14.31
N PRO A 368 35.81 24.94 -14.54
CA PRO A 368 34.93 25.27 -15.65
C PRO A 368 34.45 26.70 -15.57
N SER A 369 34.57 27.43 -16.70
CA SER A 369 34.17 28.82 -16.85
C SER A 369 32.70 29.07 -16.45
N CYS A 370 32.44 30.18 -15.74
CA CYS A 370 31.19 30.52 -15.03
C CYS A 370 29.93 30.77 -15.88
N HIS A 371 29.86 30.29 -17.13
CA HIS A 371 28.77 30.57 -18.05
C HIS A 371 27.95 29.37 -18.54
N SER A 372 28.28 28.13 -18.12
CA SER A 372 27.49 26.94 -18.46
C SER A 372 26.43 26.60 -17.39
N LEU A 373 25.35 25.94 -17.78
CA LEU A 373 24.31 25.41 -16.86
C LEU A 373 24.91 24.50 -15.80
N GLU A 374 26.00 23.80 -16.10
CA GLU A 374 26.73 22.92 -15.18
C GLU A 374 27.32 23.65 -13.96
N THR A 375 27.64 24.96 -14.09
CA THR A 375 28.22 25.74 -12.99
C THR A 375 27.23 26.13 -11.89
N ARG A 376 25.93 26.03 -12.13
CA ARG A 376 24.91 26.30 -11.09
C ARG A 376 24.86 25.23 -10.02
N TRP A 377 25.28 24.00 -10.33
CA TRP A 377 25.29 22.84 -9.44
C TRP A 377 26.63 22.63 -8.74
N SER A 378 27.56 23.54 -8.89
CA SER A 378 28.84 23.54 -8.19
C SER A 378 29.13 24.89 -7.55
N ALA A 379 29.83 24.87 -6.43
CA ALA A 379 30.31 26.06 -5.77
C ALA A 379 31.70 25.84 -5.18
N ASP A 380 32.56 26.86 -5.27
CA ASP A 380 33.88 26.89 -4.71
C ASP A 380 33.90 27.84 -3.51
N PHE A 381 34.58 27.43 -2.45
CA PHE A 381 34.62 28.14 -1.18
C PHE A 381 36.05 28.26 -0.69
N GLU A 382 36.40 29.40 -0.12
CA GLU A 382 37.62 29.50 0.67
C GLU A 382 37.46 28.84 2.02
N ALA A 383 38.31 27.87 2.34
CA ALA A 383 38.19 27.05 3.56
C ALA A 383 38.25 27.91 4.84
N CYS A 384 38.83 29.08 4.81
CA CYS A 384 38.94 30.01 5.97
C CYS A 384 37.65 30.83 6.23
N GLU A 385 36.73 30.94 5.27
CA GLU A 385 35.51 31.74 5.40
C GLU A 385 34.33 30.91 5.96
N LEU A 386 34.47 29.58 6.01
CA LEU A 386 33.40 28.68 6.45
C LEU A 386 33.63 28.20 7.88
N ARG A 387 32.63 28.37 8.72
CA ARG A 387 32.64 27.82 10.09
C ARG A 387 32.30 26.35 10.07
N ARG A 388 33.18 25.53 10.59
CA ARG A 388 33.00 24.07 10.68
C ARG A 388 32.18 23.68 11.91
N PRO A 389 31.43 22.55 11.89
CA PRO A 389 31.31 21.59 10.77
C PRO A 389 30.45 22.15 9.61
N LEU A 390 30.68 21.65 8.38
CA LEU A 390 29.83 21.92 7.22
C LEU A 390 28.91 20.73 7.00
N TYR A 391 27.67 20.98 6.64
CA TYR A 391 26.75 19.92 6.31
C TYR A 391 25.77 20.31 5.19
N VAL A 392 25.31 19.33 4.42
CA VAL A 392 24.22 19.50 3.45
C VAL A 392 22.93 18.97 4.04
N ALA A 393 21.91 19.79 4.01
CA ALA A 393 20.55 19.43 4.44
C ALA A 393 19.53 20.09 3.50
N GLY A 394 18.26 19.72 3.65
CA GLY A 394 17.15 20.36 2.96
C GLY A 394 16.91 21.80 3.44
N PHE A 395 16.01 22.48 2.74
CA PHE A 395 15.60 23.85 3.10
C PHE A 395 14.95 23.90 4.48
N THR A 396 15.40 24.83 5.31
CA THR A 396 14.78 25.18 6.59
C THR A 396 14.01 26.49 6.48
N ALA A 397 12.79 26.54 7.05
CA ALA A 397 11.97 27.75 7.01
C ALA A 397 12.68 28.93 7.70
N GLY A 398 12.64 30.10 7.06
CA GLY A 398 13.31 31.29 7.57
C GLY A 398 14.75 31.52 7.10
N CYS A 399 15.37 30.54 6.44
CA CYS A 399 16.72 30.67 5.90
C CYS A 399 16.86 31.83 4.91
N ARG A 400 17.99 32.54 5.04
CA ARG A 400 18.36 33.64 4.19
C ARG A 400 19.76 33.42 3.61
N LEU A 401 19.89 33.59 2.30
CA LEU A 401 21.17 33.52 1.63
C LEU A 401 21.79 34.95 1.61
N LEU A 402 23.04 35.07 2.05
CA LEU A 402 23.81 36.30 1.92
C LEU A 402 24.24 36.45 0.46
N ARG A 403 23.82 37.54 -0.19
CA ARG A 403 24.17 37.88 -1.57
C ARG A 403 24.84 39.25 -1.64
N ARG A 404 25.44 39.56 -2.76
CA ARG A 404 25.95 40.91 -3.07
C ARG A 404 25.13 41.49 -4.23
N ASN A 405 24.79 42.79 -4.13
CA ASN A 405 24.17 43.53 -5.24
C ASN A 405 25.21 43.88 -6.31
N GLU A 406 24.79 44.53 -7.39
CA GLU A 406 25.66 44.98 -8.51
C GLU A 406 26.79 45.92 -8.04
N ASN A 407 26.57 46.63 -6.94
CA ASN A 407 27.56 47.52 -6.33
C ASN A 407 28.45 46.83 -5.30
N GLY A 408 28.39 45.49 -5.18
CA GLY A 408 29.19 44.71 -4.24
C GLY A 408 28.69 44.73 -2.79
N SER A 409 27.62 45.48 -2.45
CA SER A 409 27.11 45.58 -1.10
C SER A 409 26.36 44.29 -0.68
N PRO A 410 26.61 43.78 0.53
CA PRO A 410 25.94 42.55 1.00
C PRO A 410 24.48 42.81 1.36
N PHE A 411 23.60 41.86 1.03
CA PHE A 411 22.19 41.82 1.44
C PHE A 411 21.70 40.39 1.67
N HIS A 412 20.71 40.25 2.52
CA HIS A 412 20.11 38.97 2.79
C HIS A 412 18.82 38.75 2.00
N GLN A 413 18.77 37.69 1.19
CA GLN A 413 17.57 37.30 0.46
C GLN A 413 16.96 36.07 1.06
N LYS A 414 15.63 36.08 1.33
CA LYS A 414 14.93 34.89 1.79
C LYS A 414 15.00 33.81 0.71
N LEU A 415 15.37 32.57 1.09
CA LEU A 415 15.47 31.46 0.15
C LEU A 415 14.11 31.12 -0.48
N THR A 416 13.02 31.32 0.26
CA THR A 416 11.65 31.16 -0.25
C THR A 416 11.35 32.08 -1.43
N LYS A 417 11.89 33.29 -1.45
CA LYS A 417 11.75 34.22 -2.55
C LYS A 417 12.52 33.74 -3.79
N LEU A 418 13.75 33.24 -3.61
CA LEU A 418 14.52 32.62 -4.69
C LEU A 418 13.81 31.40 -5.26
N PHE A 419 13.30 30.53 -4.44
CA PHE A 419 12.53 29.38 -4.91
C PHE A 419 11.31 29.77 -5.75
N SER A 420 10.65 30.86 -5.40
CA SER A 420 9.51 31.37 -6.18
C SER A 420 9.96 32.03 -7.50
N GLU A 421 11.05 32.80 -7.49
CA GLU A 421 11.66 33.40 -8.69
C GLU A 421 12.11 32.31 -9.69
N TYR A 422 12.67 31.20 -9.19
CA TYR A 422 13.12 30.07 -10.00
C TYR A 422 12.05 28.98 -10.17
N ARG A 423 10.81 29.29 -9.82
CA ARG A 423 9.64 28.40 -9.98
C ARG A 423 9.79 27.03 -9.36
N ILE A 424 10.57 26.91 -8.28
CA ILE A 424 10.77 25.66 -7.54
C ILE A 424 9.54 25.39 -6.68
N ASP A 425 8.96 24.22 -6.87
CA ASP A 425 7.73 23.80 -6.19
C ASP A 425 7.90 23.67 -4.68
N ALA A 426 6.87 24.05 -3.92
CA ALA A 426 6.92 24.11 -2.46
C ALA A 426 7.17 22.73 -1.81
N ASP A 427 6.65 21.69 -2.42
CA ASP A 427 6.72 20.30 -1.94
C ASP A 427 8.09 19.65 -2.12
N ILE A 428 9.02 20.24 -2.90
CA ILE A 428 10.38 19.75 -3.06
C ILE A 428 11.42 20.62 -2.35
N ARG A 429 11.05 21.82 -1.89
CA ARG A 429 11.99 22.76 -1.26
C ARG A 429 12.67 22.16 -0.04
N TRP A 430 11.95 21.38 0.77
CA TRP A 430 12.49 20.77 1.99
C TRP A 430 13.65 19.78 1.71
N ARG A 431 13.74 19.18 0.52
CA ARG A 431 14.82 18.28 0.09
C ARG A 431 15.83 18.96 -0.84
N TRP A 432 15.69 20.27 -1.08
CA TRP A 432 16.60 20.99 -1.94
C TRP A 432 17.99 21.04 -1.32
N PRO A 433 19.07 20.62 -2.03
CA PRO A 433 20.42 20.59 -1.46
C PRO A 433 20.88 21.98 -1.05
N CYS A 434 21.02 22.20 0.25
CA CYS A 434 21.48 23.45 0.84
C CYS A 434 22.69 23.17 1.71
N LEU A 435 23.77 23.92 1.54
CA LEU A 435 24.96 23.87 2.35
C LEU A 435 24.81 24.85 3.53
N TYR A 436 25.04 24.35 4.72
CA TYR A 436 25.04 25.10 5.98
C TYR A 436 26.42 25.05 6.63
N ASP A 437 26.76 26.11 7.35
CA ASP A 437 27.95 26.14 8.20
C ASP A 437 27.66 25.71 9.65
N GLY A 438 28.70 25.68 10.49
CA GLY A 438 28.60 25.26 11.88
C GLY A 438 27.75 26.15 12.79
N ASP A 439 27.33 27.33 12.31
CA ASP A 439 26.39 28.23 12.98
C ASP A 439 24.98 28.10 12.39
N ASP A 440 24.68 27.04 11.63
CA ASP A 440 23.41 26.82 10.91
C ASP A 440 23.06 27.92 9.89
N ARG A 441 24.07 28.65 9.38
CA ARG A 441 23.87 29.66 8.37
C ARG A 441 23.88 29.03 7.00
N LEU A 442 22.91 29.42 6.16
CA LEU A 442 22.84 29.00 4.76
C LEU A 442 23.98 29.70 3.97
N VAL A 443 24.89 28.85 3.48
CA VAL A 443 26.04 29.30 2.67
C VAL A 443 25.73 29.23 1.19
N TRP A 444 25.04 28.17 0.75
CA TRP A 444 24.75 27.93 -0.64
C TRP A 444 23.50 27.06 -0.80
N ALA A 445 22.79 27.22 -1.92
CA ALA A 445 21.70 26.36 -2.35
C ALA A 445 21.95 25.99 -3.82
N ALA A 446 22.06 24.68 -4.08
CA ALA A 446 22.42 24.14 -5.38
C ALA A 446 21.46 24.58 -6.47
N GLY A 447 21.96 24.86 -7.68
CA GLY A 447 21.15 25.29 -8.82
C GLY A 447 20.56 26.71 -8.73
N LEU A 448 20.74 27.40 -7.60
CA LEU A 448 20.31 28.79 -7.41
C LEU A 448 21.48 29.76 -7.53
N PRO A 449 21.23 31.09 -7.70
CA PRO A 449 22.29 32.07 -7.73
C PRO A 449 23.20 31.97 -6.52
N ARG A 450 24.50 32.07 -6.75
CA ARG A 450 25.52 31.94 -5.73
C ARG A 450 25.36 32.94 -4.59
N GLY A 451 25.59 32.49 -3.35
CA GLY A 451 25.75 33.35 -2.20
C GLY A 451 27.08 34.11 -2.21
N ALA A 452 27.22 35.10 -1.36
CA ALA A 452 28.43 35.92 -1.28
C ALA A 452 29.71 35.15 -0.92
N ALA A 453 29.57 34.05 -0.22
CA ALA A 453 30.67 33.16 0.19
C ALA A 453 31.16 32.23 -0.95
N ALA A 454 30.38 32.07 -2.02
CA ALA A 454 30.65 31.10 -3.08
C ALA A 454 31.38 31.66 -4.31
N ASN A 455 32.02 32.79 -4.22
CA ASN A 455 32.51 33.55 -5.40
C ASN A 455 33.94 34.14 -5.27
N ARG A 456 34.84 33.57 -4.48
CA ARG A 456 36.19 34.09 -4.42
C ARG A 456 37.23 33.11 -4.96
N SER A 457 37.93 33.56 -5.98
CA SER A 457 39.28 33.12 -6.34
C SER A 457 40.27 34.05 -5.65
N GLY A 458 40.66 33.74 -4.44
CA GLY A 458 41.72 34.45 -3.71
C GLY A 458 43.06 33.80 -3.99
N ALA A 459 44.11 34.58 -4.08
CA ALA A 459 45.42 34.18 -4.58
C ALA A 459 46.21 33.23 -3.64
N ASP A 460 45.77 32.96 -2.39
CA ASP A 460 46.59 32.22 -1.40
C ASP A 460 45.83 31.23 -0.52
N GLY A 461 44.58 30.85 -0.80
CA GLY A 461 43.77 29.94 0.02
C GLY A 461 43.51 28.58 -0.64
N GLN A 462 43.46 27.52 0.17
CA GLN A 462 42.94 26.25 -0.31
C GLN A 462 41.46 26.41 -0.70
N VAL A 463 41.18 26.19 -1.98
CA VAL A 463 39.82 26.20 -2.51
C VAL A 463 39.19 24.82 -2.31
N TRP A 464 38.01 24.80 -1.71
CA TRP A 464 37.21 23.64 -1.55
C TRP A 464 35.97 23.71 -2.45
N SER A 465 35.68 22.65 -3.20
CA SER A 465 34.55 22.59 -4.12
C SER A 465 33.51 21.62 -3.64
N LEU A 466 32.22 21.99 -3.81
CA LEU A 466 31.07 21.11 -3.64
C LEU A 466 30.29 21.11 -4.95
N GLN A 467 30.10 19.92 -5.49
CA GLN A 467 29.29 19.69 -6.68
C GLN A 467 28.09 18.81 -6.30
N VAL A 468 26.92 19.22 -6.77
CA VAL A 468 25.72 18.38 -6.78
C VAL A 468 25.53 17.89 -8.21
N ARG A 469 25.54 16.59 -8.39
CA ARG A 469 25.08 15.95 -9.65
C ARG A 469 23.61 15.70 -9.52
N PRO A 470 22.75 16.56 -10.10
CA PRO A 470 21.32 16.47 -9.89
C PRO A 470 20.77 15.18 -10.51
N SER A 471 19.69 14.65 -9.92
CA SER A 471 18.85 13.69 -10.62
C SER A 471 18.17 14.35 -11.81
N ASP A 472 17.72 13.55 -12.78
CA ASP A 472 16.97 14.05 -13.94
C ASP A 472 15.78 14.91 -13.52
N GLU A 473 15.11 14.53 -12.43
CA GLU A 473 14.00 15.27 -11.85
C GLU A 473 14.40 16.69 -11.39
N LEU A 474 15.52 16.83 -10.70
CA LEU A 474 16.01 18.16 -10.26
C LEU A 474 16.50 19.00 -11.43
N THR A 475 17.03 18.37 -12.46
CA THR A 475 17.48 19.04 -13.68
C THR A 475 16.31 19.63 -14.48
N GLU A 476 15.25 18.84 -14.66
CA GLU A 476 14.03 19.28 -15.36
C GLU A 476 13.32 20.46 -14.67
N MET A 477 13.48 20.61 -13.35
CA MET A 477 12.83 21.65 -12.57
C MET A 477 13.47 23.04 -12.67
N ILE A 478 14.71 23.15 -13.14
CA ILE A 478 15.45 24.40 -13.25
C ILE A 478 15.56 24.88 -14.72
N GLN A 479 15.10 24.12 -15.68
CA GLN A 479 15.16 24.49 -17.10
C GLN A 479 14.14 25.58 -17.47
N TYR A 480 14.15 26.73 -16.72
CA TYR A 480 13.51 27.97 -17.21
C TYR A 480 14.20 29.23 -16.66
#